data_8c0eb7336f4b1c47ada51eabe5788c9a
#
_entry.id   8c0eb7336f4b1c47ada51eabe5788c9a
#
_cell.length_a   1.000
_cell.length_b   1.000
_cell.length_c   1.000
_cell.angle_alpha   90.00
_cell.angle_beta   90.00
_cell.angle_gamma   90.00
#
_symmetry.space_group_name_H-M   'P 1'
#
loop_
_entity.id
_entity.type
_entity.pdbx_description
1 polymer ?
#
loop_
_entity_poly.entity_id
_entity_poly.type
_entity_poly.pdbx_seq_one_letter_code
_entity_poly.pdbx_strand_id
1 'polypeptide(L)'
;MADQPDPPTPRPALSPSRATDFKQCPLLYRFRAIDRLPEATSAAQLRGSVVHAALEQLYGLPAGLRSPDTARSLVQRAWDQMVAAEPELAGELDPGQPTQLLEDARALVSGYYRLEDPTRFDPQCCEQRVEVELADGTLLRGYIDRIDVAATGELRVVDYKTGKAPPAARALAEFKAMFQMKFYAVALFRSRGVPPTRLRLIYLADGQLLDYSPDRDELLRFEKTLMAIWRAIQSAGETDDFRPNPSRLCDWCPHQQRCPAFGGTPPPYPGWPTEPAA
;
A
#
# COMPACT_ATOMS: atom_id res chain seq x y z
N MET A 1 29.65 -2.59 -27.66
CA MET A 1 28.68 -2.67 -26.57
C MET A 1 27.32 -2.73 -27.24
N ALA A 2 26.67 -3.91 -27.28
CA ALA A 2 25.35 -4.05 -27.84
C ALA A 2 24.36 -3.40 -26.87
N ASP A 3 23.57 -2.49 -27.43
CA ASP A 3 22.44 -1.82 -26.76
C ASP A 3 21.47 -2.92 -26.28
N GLN A 4 21.43 -3.17 -24.96
CA GLN A 4 20.38 -4.05 -24.43
C GLN A 4 19.09 -3.25 -24.49
N PRO A 5 18.04 -3.81 -25.13
CA PRO A 5 16.76 -3.11 -25.16
C PRO A 5 16.27 -2.89 -23.72
N ASP A 6 15.81 -1.68 -23.44
CA ASP A 6 15.19 -1.34 -22.17
C ASP A 6 14.12 -2.40 -21.82
N PRO A 7 14.06 -2.83 -20.55
CA PRO A 7 13.02 -3.77 -20.14
C PRO A 7 11.63 -3.21 -20.50
N PRO A 8 10.73 -4.03 -21.03
CA PRO A 8 9.42 -3.56 -21.48
C PRO A 8 8.72 -2.82 -20.34
N THR A 9 8.21 -1.63 -20.65
CA THR A 9 7.45 -0.83 -19.69
C THR A 9 6.30 -1.68 -19.15
N PRO A 10 6.21 -1.89 -17.83
CA PRO A 10 5.19 -2.77 -17.29
C PRO A 10 3.79 -2.23 -17.60
N ARG A 11 2.90 -3.11 -18.05
CA ARG A 11 1.48 -2.79 -18.35
C ARG A 11 0.88 -1.96 -17.21
N PRO A 12 0.18 -0.85 -17.52
CA PRO A 12 -0.50 -0.05 -16.51
C PRO A 12 -1.47 -0.90 -15.69
N ALA A 13 -1.45 -0.74 -14.37
CA ALA A 13 -2.26 -1.51 -13.45
C ALA A 13 -2.88 -0.62 -12.37
N LEU A 14 -4.05 -1.00 -11.88
CA LEU A 14 -4.68 -0.36 -10.73
C LEU A 14 -4.09 -0.95 -9.44
N SER A 15 -3.71 -0.09 -8.52
CA SER A 15 -3.36 -0.46 -7.13
C SER A 15 -4.26 0.28 -6.15
N PRO A 16 -4.31 -0.14 -4.88
CA PRO A 16 -5.09 0.58 -3.86
C PRO A 16 -4.73 2.06 -3.75
N SER A 17 -3.44 2.39 -3.77
CA SER A 17 -2.95 3.77 -3.71
C SER A 17 -3.37 4.57 -4.95
N ARG A 18 -3.13 4.04 -6.16
CA ARG A 18 -3.52 4.68 -7.42
C ARG A 18 -5.03 4.93 -7.51
N ALA A 19 -5.85 3.97 -7.11
CA ALA A 19 -7.30 4.14 -7.06
C ALA A 19 -7.71 5.24 -6.06
N THR A 20 -7.04 5.31 -4.92
CA THR A 20 -7.29 6.33 -3.90
C THR A 20 -6.86 7.71 -4.38
N ASP A 21 -5.69 7.83 -4.99
CA ASP A 21 -5.19 9.09 -5.55
C ASP A 21 -6.15 9.65 -6.60
N PHE A 22 -6.58 8.82 -7.55
CA PHE A 22 -7.51 9.26 -8.60
C PHE A 22 -8.87 9.69 -8.02
N LYS A 23 -9.42 8.92 -7.08
CA LYS A 23 -10.67 9.28 -6.39
C LYS A 23 -10.55 10.57 -5.57
N GLN A 24 -9.39 10.81 -4.99
CA GLN A 24 -9.12 12.03 -4.24
C GLN A 24 -8.96 13.23 -5.18
N CYS A 25 -8.12 13.08 -6.21
CA CYS A 25 -7.82 14.13 -7.18
C CYS A 25 -7.21 13.49 -8.45
N PRO A 26 -7.90 13.52 -9.61
CA PRO A 26 -7.33 13.00 -10.86
C PRO A 26 -5.95 13.57 -11.19
N LEU A 27 -5.73 14.87 -10.96
CA LEU A 27 -4.43 15.50 -11.20
C LEU A 27 -3.32 14.97 -10.27
N LEU A 28 -3.64 14.62 -9.01
CA LEU A 28 -2.69 13.98 -8.10
C LEU A 28 -2.29 12.60 -8.63
N TYR A 29 -3.26 11.82 -9.12
CA TYR A 29 -2.96 10.55 -9.78
C TYR A 29 -2.01 10.73 -10.96
N ARG A 30 -2.26 11.73 -11.83
CA ARG A 30 -1.37 12.02 -12.96
C ARG A 30 0.04 12.32 -12.46
N PHE A 31 0.19 13.22 -11.51
CA PHE A 31 1.50 13.60 -10.98
C PHE A 31 2.29 12.42 -10.42
N ARG A 32 1.62 11.51 -9.70
CA ARG A 32 2.25 10.34 -9.07
C ARG A 32 2.45 9.16 -10.00
N ALA A 33 1.45 8.83 -10.81
CA ALA A 33 1.43 7.59 -11.57
C ALA A 33 1.95 7.74 -13.01
N ILE A 34 1.76 8.90 -13.63
CA ILE A 34 2.11 9.18 -15.04
C ILE A 34 3.36 10.05 -15.11
N ASP A 35 3.32 11.26 -14.54
CA ASP A 35 4.44 12.20 -14.53
C ASP A 35 5.57 11.75 -13.59
N ARG A 36 5.27 10.90 -12.60
CA ARG A 36 6.20 10.35 -11.59
C ARG A 36 7.03 11.44 -10.92
N LEU A 37 6.36 12.53 -10.54
CA LEU A 37 7.03 13.63 -9.87
C LEU A 37 7.60 13.17 -8.52
N PRO A 38 8.83 13.56 -8.18
CA PRO A 38 9.44 13.20 -6.93
C PRO A 38 8.67 13.80 -5.75
N GLU A 39 8.51 13.01 -4.71
CA GLU A 39 7.96 13.41 -3.41
C GLU A 39 8.96 13.04 -2.33
N ALA A 40 9.20 13.95 -1.39
CA ALA A 40 10.04 13.63 -0.22
C ALA A 40 9.34 12.57 0.64
N THR A 41 10.08 11.55 1.04
CA THR A 41 9.54 10.51 1.91
C THR A 41 9.49 10.98 3.35
N SER A 42 8.32 11.01 3.96
CA SER A 42 8.21 11.44 5.35
C SER A 42 8.77 10.40 6.34
N ALA A 43 9.25 10.86 7.50
CA ALA A 43 9.69 9.96 8.58
C ALA A 43 8.60 8.95 8.99
N ALA A 44 7.32 9.34 8.90
CA ALA A 44 6.20 8.44 9.18
C ALA A 44 6.06 7.31 8.15
N GLN A 45 6.28 7.60 6.87
CA GLN A 45 6.29 6.59 5.80
C GLN A 45 7.47 5.65 5.96
N LEU A 46 8.69 6.18 6.17
CA LEU A 46 9.89 5.35 6.41
C LEU A 46 9.72 4.45 7.63
N ARG A 47 9.19 4.98 8.75
CA ARG A 47 8.87 4.17 9.92
C ARG A 47 7.89 3.04 9.57
N GLY A 48 6.87 3.32 8.77
CA GLY A 48 5.93 2.33 8.28
C GLY A 48 6.66 1.21 7.53
N SER A 49 7.46 1.57 6.54
CA SER A 49 8.21 0.60 5.73
C SER A 49 9.16 -0.26 6.56
N VAL A 50 9.88 0.35 7.53
CA VAL A 50 10.77 -0.38 8.45
C VAL A 50 10.01 -1.39 9.31
N VAL A 51 8.83 -1.01 9.83
CA VAL A 51 8.00 -1.90 10.65
C VAL A 51 7.47 -3.07 9.82
N HIS A 52 6.96 -2.83 8.60
CA HIS A 52 6.50 -3.90 7.71
C HIS A 52 7.63 -4.87 7.36
N ALA A 53 8.80 -4.35 6.96
CA ALA A 53 9.98 -5.18 6.66
C ALA A 53 10.47 -5.98 7.88
N ALA A 54 10.42 -5.40 9.09
CA ALA A 54 10.79 -6.12 10.31
C ALA A 54 9.80 -7.25 10.63
N LEU A 55 8.49 -7.03 10.45
CA LEU A 55 7.47 -8.06 10.67
C LEU A 55 7.53 -9.15 9.60
N GLU A 56 7.78 -8.82 8.34
CA GLU A 56 8.04 -9.78 7.27
C GLU A 56 9.23 -10.68 7.62
N GLN A 57 10.38 -10.07 7.99
CA GLN A 57 11.58 -10.82 8.39
C GLN A 57 11.34 -11.69 9.62
N LEU A 58 10.52 -11.22 10.58
CA LEU A 58 10.17 -11.99 11.77
C LEU A 58 9.47 -13.29 11.39
N TYR A 59 8.50 -13.23 10.49
CA TYR A 59 7.78 -14.42 10.01
C TYR A 59 8.63 -15.32 9.10
N GLY A 60 9.70 -14.81 8.53
CA GLY A 60 10.72 -15.61 7.85
C GLY A 60 11.56 -16.49 8.78
N LEU A 61 11.52 -16.24 10.11
CA LEU A 61 12.23 -17.05 11.09
C LEU A 61 11.40 -18.26 11.55
N PRO A 62 12.05 -19.34 12.01
CA PRO A 62 11.37 -20.41 12.75
C PRO A 62 10.58 -19.86 13.94
N ALA A 63 9.38 -20.40 14.20
CA ALA A 63 8.47 -19.91 15.24
C ALA A 63 9.13 -19.71 16.60
N GLY A 64 9.98 -20.65 17.04
CA GLY A 64 10.69 -20.57 18.33
C GLY A 64 11.70 -19.40 18.45
N LEU A 65 12.06 -18.75 17.34
CA LEU A 65 12.98 -17.61 17.30
C LEU A 65 12.26 -16.25 17.22
N ARG A 66 10.95 -16.24 17.14
CA ARG A 66 10.13 -15.02 16.99
C ARG A 66 9.85 -14.36 18.33
N SER A 67 10.91 -14.05 19.10
CA SER A 67 10.79 -13.35 20.38
C SER A 67 10.62 -11.82 20.18
N PRO A 68 10.10 -11.09 21.20
CA PRO A 68 10.06 -9.63 21.17
C PRO A 68 11.44 -9.00 20.96
N ASP A 69 12.49 -9.55 21.55
CA ASP A 69 13.86 -9.04 21.40
C ASP A 69 14.38 -9.27 19.98
N THR A 70 14.07 -10.43 19.38
CA THR A 70 14.37 -10.69 17.98
C THR A 70 13.67 -9.68 17.08
N ALA A 71 12.37 -9.44 17.28
CA ALA A 71 11.61 -8.47 16.48
C ALA A 71 12.21 -7.05 16.58
N ARG A 72 12.63 -6.63 17.77
CA ARG A 72 13.31 -5.34 17.97
C ARG A 72 14.65 -5.24 17.22
N SER A 73 15.43 -6.32 17.19
CA SER A 73 16.70 -6.36 16.45
C SER A 73 16.50 -6.29 14.94
N LEU A 74 15.41 -6.87 14.43
CA LEU A 74 15.05 -6.83 13.01
C LEU A 74 14.72 -5.42 12.51
N VAL A 75 14.29 -4.51 13.38
CA VAL A 75 14.06 -3.10 13.01
C VAL A 75 15.33 -2.43 12.49
N GLN A 76 16.46 -2.62 13.19
CA GLN A 76 17.76 -2.09 12.73
C GLN A 76 18.16 -2.71 11.40
N ARG A 77 18.04 -4.03 11.29
CA ARG A 77 18.36 -4.75 10.06
C ARG A 77 17.53 -4.29 8.86
N ALA A 78 16.22 -4.09 9.07
CA ALA A 78 15.32 -3.61 8.03
C ALA A 78 15.74 -2.20 7.55
N TRP A 79 16.06 -1.30 8.48
CA TRP A 79 16.57 0.02 8.17
C TRP A 79 17.87 -0.02 7.38
N ASP A 80 18.86 -0.79 7.84
CA ASP A 80 20.16 -0.90 7.18
C ASP A 80 20.02 -1.43 5.74
N GLN A 81 19.10 -2.39 5.52
CA GLN A 81 18.81 -2.92 4.19
C GLN A 81 18.14 -1.87 3.28
N MET A 82 17.21 -1.08 3.82
CA MET A 82 16.55 0.00 3.05
C MET A 82 17.56 1.06 2.64
N VAL A 83 18.41 1.53 3.56
CA VAL A 83 19.45 2.53 3.26
C VAL A 83 20.51 1.97 2.30
N ALA A 84 20.83 0.67 2.40
CA ALA A 84 21.75 0.05 1.45
C ALA A 84 21.17 -0.04 0.03
N ALA A 85 19.86 -0.22 -0.10
CA ALA A 85 19.18 -0.25 -1.39
C ALA A 85 18.96 1.17 -1.96
N GLU A 86 18.66 2.15 -1.11
CA GLU A 86 18.35 3.53 -1.46
C GLU A 86 19.10 4.49 -0.51
N PRO A 87 20.38 4.80 -0.78
CA PRO A 87 21.21 5.60 0.13
C PRO A 87 20.67 7.02 0.39
N GLU A 88 19.89 7.57 -0.53
CA GLU A 88 19.32 8.91 -0.41
C GLU A 88 18.32 9.02 0.75
N LEU A 89 17.66 7.92 1.14
CA LEU A 89 16.66 7.90 2.22
C LEU A 89 17.22 8.44 3.55
N ALA A 90 18.49 8.14 3.85
CA ALA A 90 19.13 8.64 5.06
C ALA A 90 19.37 10.16 5.02
N GLY A 91 19.56 10.71 3.81
CA GLY A 91 19.78 12.14 3.57
C GLY A 91 18.51 12.98 3.57
N GLU A 92 17.34 12.36 3.43
CA GLU A 92 16.04 13.04 3.47
C GLU A 92 15.58 13.37 4.90
N LEU A 93 16.23 12.79 5.91
CA LEU A 93 15.87 12.96 7.32
C LEU A 93 16.77 13.99 8.00
N ASP A 94 16.18 14.81 8.88
CA ASP A 94 16.92 15.73 9.73
C ASP A 94 17.85 14.99 10.72
N PRO A 95 18.96 15.61 11.17
CA PRO A 95 19.83 15.02 12.18
C PRO A 95 19.05 14.60 13.45
N GLY A 96 19.19 13.33 13.84
CA GLY A 96 18.48 12.74 14.99
C GLY A 96 17.15 12.09 14.67
N GLN A 97 16.49 12.41 13.55
CA GLN A 97 15.26 11.76 13.12
C GLN A 97 15.41 10.24 12.89
N PRO A 98 16.50 9.72 12.29
CA PRO A 98 16.68 8.27 12.15
C PRO A 98 16.66 7.53 13.50
N THR A 99 17.30 8.09 14.52
CA THR A 99 17.29 7.47 15.86
C THR A 99 15.89 7.41 16.45
N GLN A 100 15.14 8.51 16.40
CA GLN A 100 13.76 8.55 16.88
C GLN A 100 12.84 7.62 16.08
N LEU A 101 12.98 7.59 14.75
CA LEU A 101 12.24 6.70 13.87
C LEU A 101 12.44 5.23 14.27
N LEU A 102 13.68 4.81 14.53
CA LEU A 102 14.01 3.44 14.93
C LEU A 102 13.47 3.10 16.32
N GLU A 103 13.53 4.02 17.28
CA GLU A 103 12.94 3.81 18.61
C GLU A 103 11.42 3.66 18.53
N ASP A 104 10.74 4.52 17.75
CA ASP A 104 9.30 4.42 17.50
C ASP A 104 8.95 3.09 16.81
N ALA A 105 9.73 2.67 15.82
CA ALA A 105 9.52 1.40 15.14
C ALA A 105 9.69 0.20 16.09
N ARG A 106 10.73 0.21 16.97
CA ARG A 106 10.93 -0.81 18.00
C ARG A 106 9.77 -0.86 19.00
N ALA A 107 9.20 0.28 19.36
CA ALA A 107 8.03 0.33 20.22
C ALA A 107 6.80 -0.29 19.54
N LEU A 108 6.58 -0.03 18.25
CA LEU A 108 5.48 -0.60 17.46
C LEU A 108 5.58 -2.12 17.34
N VAL A 109 6.74 -2.65 16.96
CA VAL A 109 6.91 -4.12 16.84
C VAL A 109 6.85 -4.81 18.21
N SER A 110 7.29 -4.16 19.29
CA SER A 110 7.08 -4.68 20.64
C SER A 110 5.61 -4.70 21.04
N GLY A 111 4.87 -3.66 20.63
CA GLY A 111 3.42 -3.55 20.84
C GLY A 111 2.62 -4.64 20.13
N TYR A 112 3.11 -5.15 19.01
CA TYR A 112 2.50 -6.21 18.24
C TYR A 112 2.25 -7.49 19.08
N TYR A 113 3.16 -7.85 19.98
CA TYR A 113 3.04 -9.04 20.85
C TYR A 113 1.90 -8.98 21.86
N ARG A 114 1.27 -7.82 22.08
CA ARG A 114 0.03 -7.71 22.86
C ARG A 114 -1.21 -8.10 22.06
N LEU A 115 -1.10 -8.15 20.73
CA LEU A 115 -2.21 -8.39 19.80
C LEU A 115 -2.20 -9.81 19.26
N GLU A 116 -1.03 -10.34 18.94
CA GLU A 116 -0.84 -11.68 18.41
C GLU A 116 0.46 -12.27 18.97
N ASP A 117 0.50 -13.59 19.08
CA ASP A 117 1.71 -14.34 19.43
C ASP A 117 2.26 -15.02 18.16
N PRO A 118 3.31 -14.46 17.53
CA PRO A 118 3.84 -14.98 16.28
C PRO A 118 4.52 -16.35 16.41
N THR A 119 4.75 -16.84 17.64
CA THR A 119 5.32 -18.17 17.86
C THR A 119 4.30 -19.29 17.72
N ARG A 120 2.99 -18.96 17.69
CA ARG A 120 1.90 -19.95 17.74
C ARG A 120 1.30 -20.28 16.39
N PHE A 121 1.69 -19.59 15.32
CA PHE A 121 1.18 -19.86 13.98
C PHE A 121 2.19 -19.42 12.91
N ASP A 122 2.08 -20.01 11.73
CA ASP A 122 2.80 -19.60 10.55
C ASP A 122 1.81 -19.01 9.53
N PRO A 123 2.06 -17.80 9.02
CA PRO A 123 1.29 -17.28 7.88
C PRO A 123 1.57 -18.14 6.64
N GLN A 124 0.65 -18.15 5.70
CA GLN A 124 0.90 -18.76 4.41
C GLN A 124 2.00 -17.99 3.64
N CYS A 125 1.96 -16.67 3.71
CA CYS A 125 2.96 -15.79 3.11
C CYS A 125 2.88 -14.38 3.71
N CYS A 126 4.00 -13.66 3.59
CA CYS A 126 4.10 -12.23 3.88
C CYS A 126 4.53 -11.48 2.62
N GLU A 127 4.23 -10.18 2.52
CA GLU A 127 4.54 -9.28 1.39
C GLU A 127 4.22 -9.91 0.03
N GLN A 128 3.05 -10.57 -0.03
CA GLN A 128 2.64 -11.31 -1.23
C GLN A 128 2.25 -10.36 -2.34
N ARG A 129 3.04 -10.33 -3.41
CA ARG A 129 2.61 -9.69 -4.65
C ARG A 129 1.39 -10.41 -5.21
N VAL A 130 0.34 -9.65 -5.45
CA VAL A 130 -0.86 -10.10 -6.16
C VAL A 130 -0.98 -9.35 -7.47
N GLU A 131 -1.28 -10.11 -8.52
CA GLU A 131 -1.56 -9.55 -9.85
C GLU A 131 -2.68 -10.39 -10.47
N VAL A 132 -3.76 -9.74 -10.87
CA VAL A 132 -4.91 -10.42 -11.46
C VAL A 132 -5.60 -9.51 -12.47
N GLU A 133 -5.98 -10.08 -13.60
CA GLU A 133 -6.77 -9.41 -14.62
C GLU A 133 -8.26 -9.69 -14.41
N LEU A 134 -9.06 -8.63 -14.38
CA LEU A 134 -10.51 -8.71 -14.29
C LEU A 134 -11.12 -8.95 -15.68
N ALA A 135 -12.42 -9.28 -15.70
CA ALA A 135 -13.12 -9.65 -16.94
C ALA A 135 -13.13 -8.58 -18.04
N ASP A 136 -12.94 -7.30 -17.69
CA ASP A 136 -12.87 -6.18 -18.64
C ASP A 136 -11.44 -5.78 -19.03
N GLY A 137 -10.44 -6.60 -18.67
CA GLY A 137 -9.03 -6.31 -18.93
C GLY A 137 -8.35 -5.42 -17.86
N THR A 138 -9.08 -4.96 -16.83
CA THR A 138 -8.48 -4.20 -15.72
C THR A 138 -7.46 -5.05 -14.97
N LEU A 139 -6.18 -4.65 -14.99
CA LEU A 139 -5.13 -5.32 -14.24
C LEU A 139 -5.04 -4.75 -12.82
N LEU A 140 -5.29 -5.59 -11.83
CA LEU A 140 -5.09 -5.26 -10.42
C LEU A 140 -3.70 -5.70 -9.99
N ARG A 141 -2.97 -4.84 -9.27
CA ARG A 141 -1.63 -5.15 -8.74
C ARG A 141 -1.44 -4.55 -7.36
N GLY A 142 -0.81 -5.29 -6.46
CA GLY A 142 -0.46 -4.80 -5.13
C GLY A 142 0.32 -5.81 -4.31
N TYR A 143 0.56 -5.47 -3.05
CA TYR A 143 1.25 -6.33 -2.09
C TYR A 143 0.36 -6.47 -0.86
N ILE A 144 0.20 -7.70 -0.39
CA ILE A 144 -0.56 -8.03 0.82
C ILE A 144 0.45 -8.31 1.92
N ASP A 145 0.38 -7.56 3.01
CA ASP A 145 1.35 -7.67 4.10
C ASP A 145 1.43 -9.10 4.65
N ARG A 146 0.25 -9.75 4.88
CA ARG A 146 0.21 -11.13 5.36
C ARG A 146 -1.08 -11.84 4.94
N ILE A 147 -0.95 -13.10 4.56
CA ILE A 147 -2.07 -14.02 4.34
C ILE A 147 -1.94 -15.19 5.30
N ASP A 148 -2.98 -15.42 6.09
CA ASP A 148 -3.11 -16.59 6.94
C ASP A 148 -4.15 -17.54 6.36
N VAL A 149 -3.91 -18.85 6.55
CA VAL A 149 -4.83 -19.91 6.16
C VAL A 149 -5.11 -20.77 7.38
N ALA A 150 -6.38 -20.90 7.75
CA ALA A 150 -6.79 -21.82 8.79
C ALA A 150 -6.65 -23.28 8.33
N ALA A 151 -6.59 -24.23 9.27
CA ALA A 151 -6.57 -25.67 8.96
C ALA A 151 -7.80 -26.11 8.14
N THR A 152 -8.89 -25.41 8.24
CA THR A 152 -10.15 -25.60 7.52
C THR A 152 -10.15 -24.94 6.11
N GLY A 153 -9.07 -24.19 5.75
CA GLY A 153 -8.89 -23.57 4.45
C GLY A 153 -9.38 -22.12 4.34
N GLU A 154 -9.96 -21.56 5.41
CA GLU A 154 -10.38 -20.15 5.39
C GLU A 154 -9.20 -19.20 5.31
N LEU A 155 -9.35 -18.18 4.47
CA LEU A 155 -8.35 -17.15 4.22
C LEU A 155 -8.58 -15.93 5.10
N ARG A 156 -7.52 -15.44 5.74
CA ARG A 156 -7.49 -14.14 6.40
C ARG A 156 -6.43 -13.26 5.73
N VAL A 157 -6.84 -12.07 5.30
CA VAL A 157 -5.94 -11.02 4.85
C VAL A 157 -5.64 -10.11 6.02
N VAL A 158 -4.37 -9.83 6.26
CA VAL A 158 -3.92 -8.95 7.35
C VAL A 158 -3.11 -7.81 6.76
N ASP A 159 -3.32 -6.61 7.29
CA ASP A 159 -2.58 -5.40 6.95
C ASP A 159 -2.20 -4.65 8.22
N TYR A 160 -0.95 -4.26 8.33
CA TYR A 160 -0.40 -3.55 9.47
C TYR A 160 -0.48 -2.03 9.28
N LYS A 161 -0.98 -1.34 10.29
CA LYS A 161 -1.03 0.12 10.32
C LYS A 161 -0.18 0.64 11.48
N THR A 162 0.84 1.43 11.16
CA THR A 162 1.74 2.02 12.16
C THR A 162 1.16 3.25 12.86
N GLY A 163 0.02 3.75 12.38
CA GLY A 163 -0.77 4.79 13.03
C GLY A 163 -1.75 4.24 14.07
N LYS A 164 -2.52 5.16 14.68
CA LYS A 164 -3.65 4.83 15.55
C LYS A 164 -4.88 4.49 14.73
N ALA A 165 -5.73 3.64 15.27
CA ALA A 165 -7.06 3.41 14.73
C ALA A 165 -7.84 4.73 14.65
N PRO A 166 -8.58 5.00 13.56
CA PRO A 166 -9.41 6.18 13.49
C PRO A 166 -10.52 6.09 14.56
N PRO A 167 -10.83 7.21 15.25
CA PRO A 167 -12.00 7.23 16.12
C PRO A 167 -13.25 6.82 15.33
N ALA A 168 -14.19 6.12 15.97
CA ALA A 168 -15.44 5.67 15.34
C ALA A 168 -16.22 6.79 14.61
N ALA A 169 -16.04 8.05 15.03
CA ALA A 169 -16.57 9.24 14.36
C ALA A 169 -15.88 9.59 13.02
N ARG A 170 -14.77 8.93 12.67
CA ARG A 170 -14.03 9.15 11.40
C ARG A 170 -14.20 8.00 10.42
N ALA A 171 -15.43 7.63 10.15
CA ALA A 171 -15.79 6.59 9.17
C ALA A 171 -15.08 6.72 7.81
N LEU A 172 -14.64 7.93 7.42
CA LEU A 172 -13.91 8.17 6.17
C LEU A 172 -12.50 7.55 6.16
N ALA A 173 -11.81 7.49 7.30
CA ALA A 173 -10.48 6.87 7.38
C ALA A 173 -10.58 5.34 7.42
N GLU A 174 -11.60 4.80 8.09
CA GLU A 174 -11.96 3.37 7.99
C GLU A 174 -12.32 2.99 6.56
N PHE A 175 -13.01 3.86 5.84
CA PHE A 175 -13.38 3.63 4.45
C PHE A 175 -12.15 3.51 3.54
N LYS A 176 -11.10 4.32 3.74
CA LYS A 176 -9.85 4.23 2.94
C LYS A 176 -9.08 2.94 3.23
N ALA A 177 -8.90 2.59 4.50
CA ALA A 177 -8.22 1.36 4.88
C ALA A 177 -9.03 0.13 4.41
N MET A 178 -10.36 0.16 4.57
CA MET A 178 -11.23 -0.91 4.12
C MET A 178 -11.29 -1.02 2.59
N PHE A 179 -11.11 0.08 1.85
CA PHE A 179 -10.98 0.05 0.39
C PHE A 179 -9.78 -0.79 -0.04
N GLN A 180 -8.61 -0.59 0.58
CA GLN A 180 -7.41 -1.38 0.33
C GLN A 180 -7.65 -2.87 0.63
N MET A 181 -8.28 -3.17 1.77
CA MET A 181 -8.56 -4.55 2.18
C MET A 181 -9.53 -5.25 1.21
N LYS A 182 -10.60 -4.57 0.78
CA LYS A 182 -11.53 -5.09 -0.22
C LYS A 182 -10.89 -5.26 -1.59
N PHE A 183 -9.95 -4.38 -1.96
CA PHE A 183 -9.16 -4.52 -3.18
C PHE A 183 -8.38 -5.85 -3.16
N TYR A 184 -7.67 -6.13 -2.08
CA TYR A 184 -6.94 -7.39 -1.92
C TYR A 184 -7.87 -8.60 -1.85
N ALA A 185 -9.03 -8.44 -1.20
CA ALA A 185 -10.03 -9.51 -1.17
C ALA A 185 -10.55 -9.87 -2.57
N VAL A 186 -10.82 -8.88 -3.43
CA VAL A 186 -11.18 -9.11 -4.84
C VAL A 186 -10.05 -9.78 -5.59
N ALA A 187 -8.81 -9.29 -5.45
CA ALA A 187 -7.66 -9.88 -6.13
C ALA A 187 -7.45 -11.35 -5.74
N LEU A 188 -7.55 -11.69 -4.45
CA LEU A 188 -7.46 -13.08 -3.99
C LEU A 188 -8.65 -13.92 -4.43
N PHE A 189 -9.85 -13.38 -4.38
CA PHE A 189 -11.05 -14.08 -4.85
C PHE A 189 -10.92 -14.46 -6.33
N ARG A 190 -10.42 -13.57 -7.16
CA ARG A 190 -10.22 -13.85 -8.59
C ARG A 190 -9.06 -14.79 -8.88
N SER A 191 -7.97 -14.69 -8.13
CA SER A 191 -6.81 -15.57 -8.32
C SER A 191 -6.98 -16.98 -7.73
N ARG A 192 -7.75 -17.12 -6.63
CA ARG A 192 -7.92 -18.39 -5.90
C ARG A 192 -9.29 -19.05 -6.05
N GLY A 193 -10.28 -18.34 -6.61
CA GLY A 193 -11.66 -18.81 -6.72
C GLY A 193 -12.48 -18.77 -5.43
N VAL A 194 -11.83 -18.51 -4.28
CA VAL A 194 -12.47 -18.46 -2.96
C VAL A 194 -12.24 -17.10 -2.32
N PRO A 195 -13.30 -16.42 -1.86
CA PRO A 195 -13.15 -15.13 -1.18
C PRO A 195 -12.51 -15.30 0.20
N PRO A 196 -11.70 -14.34 0.67
CA PRO A 196 -11.25 -14.32 2.05
C PRO A 196 -12.45 -14.22 3.00
N THR A 197 -12.42 -14.99 4.09
CA THR A 197 -13.46 -14.97 5.12
C THR A 197 -13.26 -13.85 6.12
N ARG A 198 -12.03 -13.33 6.23
CA ARG A 198 -11.69 -12.27 7.18
C ARG A 198 -10.64 -11.31 6.61
N LEU A 199 -10.90 -10.02 6.80
CA LEU A 199 -9.98 -8.93 6.56
C LEU A 199 -9.63 -8.31 7.92
N ARG A 200 -8.35 -8.24 8.27
CA ARG A 200 -7.88 -7.74 9.57
C ARG A 200 -6.93 -6.56 9.39
N LEU A 201 -7.26 -5.44 10.00
CA LEU A 201 -6.36 -4.31 10.19
C LEU A 201 -5.79 -4.36 11.61
N ILE A 202 -4.47 -4.28 11.72
CA ILE A 202 -3.75 -4.27 12.99
C ILE A 202 -3.13 -2.89 13.18
N TYR A 203 -3.72 -2.08 14.06
CA TYR A 203 -3.23 -0.75 14.41
C TYR A 203 -2.22 -0.86 15.55
N LEU A 204 -0.94 -0.77 15.22
CA LEU A 204 0.15 -1.03 16.16
C LEU A 204 0.33 0.07 17.22
N ALA A 205 0.01 1.33 16.87
CA ALA A 205 0.26 2.47 17.77
C ALA A 205 -0.64 2.48 19.03
N ASP A 206 -1.86 1.99 18.92
CA ASP A 206 -2.84 1.95 20.02
C ASP A 206 -3.35 0.55 20.32
N GLY A 207 -2.82 -0.47 19.63
CA GLY A 207 -3.13 -1.85 19.89
C GLY A 207 -4.58 -2.23 19.56
N GLN A 208 -5.13 -1.65 18.49
CA GLN A 208 -6.50 -1.94 18.06
C GLN A 208 -6.52 -2.94 16.90
N LEU A 209 -7.51 -3.83 16.94
CA LEU A 209 -7.80 -4.77 15.86
C LEU A 209 -9.15 -4.42 15.24
N LEU A 210 -9.19 -4.33 13.92
CA LEU A 210 -10.44 -4.18 13.18
C LEU A 210 -10.60 -5.40 12.26
N ASP A 211 -11.59 -6.24 12.55
CA ASP A 211 -11.95 -7.39 11.74
C ASP A 211 -13.20 -7.11 10.92
N TYR A 212 -13.17 -7.52 9.67
CA TYR A 212 -14.30 -7.45 8.76
C TYR A 212 -14.42 -8.74 7.96
N SER A 213 -15.65 -9.22 7.76
CA SER A 213 -15.94 -10.42 6.95
C SER A 213 -16.75 -10.01 5.72
N PRO A 214 -16.13 -9.89 4.54
CA PRO A 214 -16.85 -9.54 3.33
C PRO A 214 -17.68 -10.71 2.84
N ASP A 215 -18.86 -10.43 2.30
CA ASP A 215 -19.61 -11.43 1.55
C ASP A 215 -19.24 -11.42 0.05
N ARG A 216 -19.57 -12.52 -0.63
CA ARG A 216 -19.26 -12.68 -2.07
C ARG A 216 -19.89 -11.59 -2.93
N ASP A 217 -21.14 -11.25 -2.67
CA ASP A 217 -21.89 -10.29 -3.49
C ASP A 217 -21.34 -8.87 -3.29
N GLU A 218 -20.90 -8.56 -2.08
CA GLU A 218 -20.19 -7.31 -1.79
C GLU A 218 -18.91 -7.21 -2.61
N LEU A 219 -18.09 -8.25 -2.64
CA LEU A 219 -16.84 -8.27 -3.42
C LEU A 219 -17.11 -8.13 -4.92
N LEU A 220 -18.16 -8.77 -5.45
CA LEU A 220 -18.56 -8.62 -6.85
C LEU A 220 -19.06 -7.19 -7.17
N ARG A 221 -19.76 -6.54 -6.24
CA ARG A 221 -20.14 -5.11 -6.40
C ARG A 221 -18.91 -4.21 -6.34
N PHE A 222 -17.98 -4.50 -5.42
CA PHE A 222 -16.76 -3.72 -5.28
C PHE A 222 -15.84 -3.87 -6.49
N GLU A 223 -15.75 -5.06 -7.09
CA GLU A 223 -15.03 -5.28 -8.34
C GLU A 223 -15.56 -4.37 -9.47
N LYS A 224 -16.89 -4.24 -9.63
CA LYS A 224 -17.46 -3.29 -10.60
C LYS A 224 -17.02 -1.85 -10.34
N THR A 225 -16.85 -1.49 -9.07
CA THR A 225 -16.30 -0.18 -8.68
C THR A 225 -14.85 -0.02 -9.11
N LEU A 226 -14.01 -1.06 -8.95
CA LEU A 226 -12.62 -1.03 -9.40
C LEU A 226 -12.53 -0.89 -10.92
N MET A 227 -13.33 -1.65 -11.67
CA MET A 227 -13.43 -1.54 -13.13
C MET A 227 -13.88 -0.15 -13.58
N ALA A 228 -14.84 0.47 -12.88
CA ALA A 228 -15.31 1.82 -13.18
C ALA A 228 -14.22 2.88 -12.91
N ILE A 229 -13.46 2.75 -11.82
CA ILE A 229 -12.33 3.63 -11.51
C ILE A 229 -11.27 3.51 -12.61
N TRP A 230 -10.94 2.29 -13.03
CA TRP A 230 -9.93 2.08 -14.06
C TRP A 230 -10.34 2.67 -15.39
N ARG A 231 -11.57 2.46 -15.82
CA ARG A 231 -12.11 3.10 -17.05
C ARG A 231 -12.07 4.62 -16.99
N ALA A 232 -12.38 5.21 -15.84
CA ALA A 232 -12.27 6.67 -15.67
C ALA A 232 -10.82 7.15 -15.75
N ILE A 233 -9.86 6.39 -15.21
CA ILE A 233 -8.43 6.67 -15.32
C ILE A 233 -7.97 6.60 -16.79
N GLN A 234 -8.36 5.55 -17.52
CA GLN A 234 -8.03 5.38 -18.94
C GLN A 234 -8.59 6.52 -19.77
N SER A 235 -9.87 6.85 -19.59
CA SER A 235 -10.51 7.96 -20.30
C SER A 235 -9.83 9.31 -20.03
N ALA A 236 -9.45 9.58 -18.77
CA ALA A 236 -8.68 10.77 -18.42
C ALA A 236 -7.28 10.76 -19.07
N GLY A 237 -6.66 9.59 -19.16
CA GLY A 237 -5.36 9.40 -19.82
C GLY A 237 -5.40 9.64 -21.31
N GLU A 238 -6.40 9.13 -22.00
CA GLU A 238 -6.58 9.27 -23.45
C GLU A 238 -6.89 10.72 -23.86
N THR A 239 -7.56 11.46 -22.99
CA THR A 239 -8.01 12.84 -23.28
C THR A 239 -7.19 13.93 -22.60
N ASP A 240 -6.17 13.57 -21.80
CA ASP A 240 -5.43 14.49 -20.91
C ASP A 240 -6.35 15.29 -19.97
N ASP A 241 -7.50 14.71 -19.58
CA ASP A 241 -8.47 15.38 -18.71
C ASP A 241 -8.29 14.98 -17.24
N PHE A 242 -7.16 15.37 -16.64
CA PHE A 242 -6.86 15.17 -15.24
C PHE A 242 -7.19 16.43 -14.43
N ARG A 243 -8.48 16.66 -14.15
CA ARG A 243 -8.92 17.86 -13.43
C ARG A 243 -8.50 17.84 -11.96
N PRO A 244 -8.02 18.97 -11.41
CA PRO A 244 -7.83 19.10 -9.97
C PRO A 244 -9.17 19.02 -9.25
N ASN A 245 -9.16 18.39 -8.08
CA ASN A 245 -10.32 18.32 -7.18
C ASN A 245 -9.98 18.98 -5.84
N PRO A 246 -10.12 20.32 -5.71
CA PRO A 246 -9.75 21.06 -4.52
C PRO A 246 -10.52 20.58 -3.28
N SER A 247 -9.77 20.35 -2.21
CA SER A 247 -10.29 19.93 -0.92
C SER A 247 -9.38 20.39 0.21
N ARG A 248 -9.76 20.14 1.47
CA ARG A 248 -8.89 20.41 2.62
C ARG A 248 -7.57 19.64 2.60
N LEU A 249 -7.46 18.58 1.80
CA LEU A 249 -6.22 17.82 1.65
C LEU A 249 -5.19 18.53 0.77
N CYS A 250 -5.57 19.59 0.07
CA CYS A 250 -4.65 20.37 -0.76
C CYS A 250 -3.58 21.10 0.08
N ASP A 251 -3.85 21.42 1.35
CA ASP A 251 -2.87 22.04 2.24
C ASP A 251 -1.66 21.14 2.53
N TRP A 252 -1.82 19.82 2.34
CA TRP A 252 -0.75 18.80 2.48
C TRP A 252 -0.34 18.17 1.15
N CYS A 253 -0.78 18.74 0.01
CA CYS A 253 -0.43 18.20 -1.30
C CYS A 253 1.00 18.62 -1.69
N PRO A 254 1.93 17.69 -1.91
CA PRO A 254 3.32 18.02 -2.26
C PRO A 254 3.43 18.73 -3.62
N HIS A 255 2.39 18.65 -4.44
CA HIS A 255 2.35 19.23 -5.79
C HIS A 255 1.48 20.48 -5.89
N GLN A 256 1.06 21.10 -4.77
CA GLN A 256 0.17 22.27 -4.78
C GLN A 256 0.68 23.40 -5.69
N GLN A 257 2.01 23.66 -5.67
CA GLN A 257 2.65 24.71 -6.48
C GLN A 257 2.54 24.47 -8.00
N ARG A 258 2.30 23.22 -8.43
CA ARG A 258 2.10 22.86 -9.84
C ARG A 258 0.62 22.76 -10.22
N CYS A 259 -0.28 22.96 -9.26
CA CYS A 259 -1.71 22.75 -9.47
C CYS A 259 -2.39 23.99 -10.03
N PRO A 260 -3.13 23.90 -11.16
CA PRO A 260 -3.84 25.02 -11.75
C PRO A 260 -4.88 25.65 -10.81
N ALA A 261 -5.46 24.87 -9.89
CA ALA A 261 -6.41 25.39 -8.90
C ALA A 261 -5.75 26.38 -7.91
N PHE A 262 -4.42 26.41 -7.85
CA PHE A 262 -3.62 27.32 -7.01
C PHE A 262 -2.68 28.21 -7.85
N GLY A 263 -2.99 28.37 -9.16
CA GLY A 263 -2.21 29.23 -10.06
C GLY A 263 -0.92 28.60 -10.60
N GLY A 264 -0.68 27.32 -10.32
CA GLY A 264 0.47 26.58 -10.84
C GLY A 264 0.26 26.07 -12.27
N THR A 265 1.34 25.57 -12.87
CA THR A 265 1.32 24.96 -14.20
C THR A 265 1.83 23.51 -14.09
N PRO A 266 1.03 22.51 -14.47
CA PRO A 266 1.47 21.13 -14.57
C PRO A 266 2.59 20.98 -15.61
N PRO A 267 3.45 19.97 -15.51
CA PRO A 267 4.36 19.62 -16.59
C PRO A 267 3.59 19.26 -17.87
N PRO A 268 4.22 19.35 -19.05
CA PRO A 268 3.62 18.82 -20.27
C PRO A 268 3.19 17.37 -20.09
N TYR A 269 2.00 17.03 -20.61
CA TYR A 269 1.50 15.67 -20.50
C TYR A 269 2.37 14.70 -21.34
N PRO A 270 2.97 13.65 -20.75
CA PRO A 270 3.83 12.75 -21.50
C PRO A 270 3.07 11.74 -22.39
N GLY A 271 1.74 11.75 -22.33
CA GLY A 271 0.89 10.77 -22.99
C GLY A 271 0.47 9.62 -22.07
N TRP A 272 -0.60 8.93 -22.44
CA TRP A 272 -1.02 7.72 -21.74
C TRP A 272 -0.04 6.59 -22.04
N PRO A 273 0.44 5.84 -21.02
CA PRO A 273 1.30 4.69 -21.25
C PRO A 273 0.56 3.66 -22.10
N THR A 274 0.95 3.53 -23.36
CA THR A 274 0.43 2.49 -24.25
C THR A 274 1.12 1.18 -23.94
N GLU A 275 0.41 0.05 -24.12
CA GLU A 275 1.06 -1.26 -24.07
C GLU A 275 2.16 -1.29 -25.14
N PRO A 276 3.34 -1.87 -24.85
CA PRO A 276 4.28 -2.16 -25.91
C PRO A 276 3.56 -3.03 -26.94
N ALA A 277 3.65 -2.65 -28.23
CA ALA A 277 3.12 -3.45 -29.32
C ALA A 277 3.64 -4.88 -29.17
N ALA A 278 2.73 -5.86 -29.26
CA ALA A 278 3.02 -7.28 -29.11
C ALA A 278 3.99 -7.77 -30.20
#